data_aaf977b9de2a8b7272f6f870408b9a33
#
_entry.id   aaf977b9de2a8b7272f6f870408b9a33
#
_cell.length_a   1.000
_cell.length_b   1.000
_cell.length_c   1.000
_cell.angle_alpha   90.00
_cell.angle_beta   90.00
_cell.angle_gamma   90.00
#
_symmetry.space_group_name_H-M   'P 1'
#
loop_
_entity.id
_entity.type
_entity.pdbx_description
1 polymer ?
#
loop_
_entity_poly.entity_id
_entity_poly.type
_entity_poly.pdbx_seq_one_letter_code
_entity_poly.pdbx_strand_id
1 'polypeptide(L)'
;LRTDVERKRLHGLAATGRSGSDLGGGLYGADATRATYERVCELARAVVASGRVAILDGTFLLRWQRDLARSLAAGLRVPFAILAFEARPETLRRRILARSLAGSDASEADLAVLAHQLTTRDPLGSDEMRDVVACDADAPLAQAFDPEAWRDVRERLWPSSAGPA
;
A
#
# COMPACT_ATOMS: atom_id res chain seq x y z
N LEU A 1 -6.55 3.03 4.91
CA LEU A 1 -7.20 1.75 4.57
C LEU A 1 -6.12 0.70 4.36
N ARG A 2 -6.08 -0.35 5.19
CA ARG A 2 -5.06 -1.42 5.12
C ARG A 2 -5.64 -2.65 4.43
N THR A 3 -4.96 -3.14 3.39
CA THR A 3 -5.39 -4.34 2.66
C THR A 3 -5.48 -5.57 3.56
N ASP A 4 -4.54 -5.77 4.49
CA ASP A 4 -4.57 -6.92 5.41
C ASP A 4 -5.77 -6.89 6.37
N VAL A 5 -6.18 -5.70 6.81
CA VAL A 5 -7.36 -5.52 7.66
C VAL A 5 -8.63 -5.81 6.87
N GLU A 6 -8.77 -5.24 5.67
CA GLU A 6 -9.98 -5.43 4.86
C GLU A 6 -10.09 -6.87 4.34
N ARG A 7 -8.98 -7.51 4.01
CA ARG A 7 -8.95 -8.94 3.69
C ARG A 7 -9.55 -9.79 4.80
N LYS A 8 -9.12 -9.58 6.03
CA LYS A 8 -9.65 -10.31 7.19
C LYS A 8 -11.11 -10.02 7.44
N ARG A 9 -11.54 -8.76 7.31
CA ARG A 9 -12.94 -8.37 7.43
C ARG A 9 -13.85 -9.06 6.42
N LEU A 10 -13.43 -9.16 5.16
CA LEU A 10 -14.17 -9.86 4.12
C LEU A 10 -14.41 -11.34 4.44
N HIS A 11 -13.54 -11.93 5.26
CA HIS A 11 -13.64 -13.33 5.69
C HIS A 11 -14.10 -13.50 7.15
N GLY A 12 -14.67 -12.46 7.76
CA GLY A 12 -15.23 -12.52 9.11
C GLY A 12 -14.20 -12.65 10.23
N LEU A 13 -12.92 -12.30 9.96
CA LEU A 13 -11.84 -12.37 10.94
C LEU A 13 -11.59 -11.00 11.58
N ALA A 14 -11.16 -11.02 12.85
CA ALA A 14 -10.64 -9.82 13.50
C ALA A 14 -9.36 -9.33 12.80
N ALA A 15 -9.08 -8.03 12.83
CA ALA A 15 -7.94 -7.42 12.15
C ALA A 15 -6.59 -8.06 12.53
N THR A 16 -6.42 -8.49 13.77
CA THR A 16 -5.21 -9.16 14.28
C THR A 16 -5.36 -10.68 14.36
N GLY A 17 -6.52 -11.24 13.98
CA GLY A 17 -6.75 -12.69 13.94
C GLY A 17 -5.81 -13.36 12.93
N ARG A 18 -5.36 -14.57 13.21
CA ARG A 18 -4.59 -15.36 12.25
C ARG A 18 -5.50 -16.15 11.35
N SER A 19 -5.21 -16.15 10.05
CA SER A 19 -6.03 -16.86 9.06
C SER A 19 -5.69 -18.35 8.95
N GLY A 20 -4.45 -18.72 9.27
CA GLY A 20 -3.95 -20.06 9.02
C GLY A 20 -3.89 -20.43 7.53
N SER A 21 -3.95 -19.44 6.63
CA SER A 21 -3.91 -19.68 5.18
C SER A 21 -2.49 -19.91 4.69
N ASP A 22 -2.35 -20.88 3.80
CA ASP A 22 -1.09 -21.14 3.09
C ASP A 22 -0.76 -20.01 2.10
N LEU A 23 0.50 -19.96 1.68
CA LEU A 23 1.00 -19.02 0.69
C LEU A 23 0.20 -19.17 -0.63
N GLY A 24 -0.44 -18.10 -1.08
CA GLY A 24 -1.26 -18.09 -2.31
C GLY A 24 -2.57 -18.87 -2.21
N GLY A 25 -2.93 -19.42 -1.04
CA GLY A 25 -4.18 -20.13 -0.79
C GLY A 25 -5.12 -19.41 0.17
N GLY A 26 -6.33 -19.90 0.34
CA GLY A 26 -7.31 -19.33 1.29
C GLY A 26 -7.52 -17.83 1.08
N LEU A 27 -7.29 -17.05 2.13
CA LEU A 27 -7.41 -15.59 2.12
C LEU A 27 -6.43 -14.89 1.15
N TYR A 28 -5.36 -15.57 0.74
CA TYR A 28 -4.33 -15.03 -0.16
C TYR A 28 -4.43 -15.59 -1.58
N GLY A 29 -5.48 -16.34 -1.89
CA GLY A 29 -5.81 -16.77 -3.24
C GLY A 29 -6.13 -15.59 -4.17
N ALA A 30 -6.10 -15.84 -5.49
CA ALA A 30 -6.25 -14.80 -6.50
C ALA A 30 -7.60 -14.04 -6.37
N ASP A 31 -8.71 -14.77 -6.20
CA ASP A 31 -10.04 -14.16 -6.09
C ASP A 31 -10.19 -13.36 -4.78
N ALA A 32 -9.73 -13.90 -3.66
CA ALA A 32 -9.74 -13.19 -2.37
C ALA A 32 -8.86 -11.94 -2.41
N THR A 33 -7.73 -12.01 -3.12
CA THR A 33 -6.86 -10.86 -3.33
C THR A 33 -7.56 -9.82 -4.18
N ARG A 34 -8.19 -10.19 -5.30
CA ARG A 34 -8.96 -9.27 -6.13
C ARG A 34 -10.07 -8.58 -5.33
N ALA A 35 -10.91 -9.36 -4.65
CA ALA A 35 -11.99 -8.82 -3.80
C ALA A 35 -11.46 -7.85 -2.73
N THR A 36 -10.27 -8.11 -2.16
CA THR A 36 -9.64 -7.22 -1.18
C THR A 36 -9.30 -5.85 -1.78
N TYR A 37 -8.65 -5.82 -2.95
CA TYR A 37 -8.25 -4.56 -3.58
C TYR A 37 -9.47 -3.78 -4.10
N GLU A 38 -10.48 -4.45 -4.64
CA GLU A 38 -11.76 -3.86 -5.02
C GLU A 38 -12.45 -3.23 -3.80
N ARG A 39 -12.51 -3.95 -2.68
CA ARG A 39 -13.08 -3.44 -1.42
C ARG A 39 -12.35 -2.22 -0.89
N VAL A 40 -11.03 -2.23 -0.91
CA VAL A 40 -10.22 -1.07 -0.49
C VAL A 40 -10.49 0.14 -1.38
N CYS A 41 -10.65 -0.06 -2.68
CA CYS A 41 -11.01 1.02 -3.61
C CYS A 41 -12.44 1.55 -3.39
N GLU A 42 -13.42 0.69 -3.08
CA GLU A 42 -14.77 1.14 -2.70
C GLU A 42 -14.75 2.04 -1.47
N LEU A 43 -14.01 1.62 -0.43
CA LEU A 43 -13.86 2.42 0.79
C LEU A 43 -13.13 3.73 0.53
N ALA A 44 -12.10 3.71 -0.32
CA ALA A 44 -11.37 4.90 -0.72
C ALA A 44 -12.28 5.93 -1.42
N ARG A 45 -13.20 5.45 -2.27
CA ARG A 45 -14.22 6.30 -2.90
C ARG A 45 -15.04 7.06 -1.86
N ALA A 46 -15.51 6.37 -0.82
CA ALA A 46 -16.29 7.00 0.25
C ALA A 46 -15.46 8.03 1.04
N VAL A 47 -14.19 7.73 1.34
CA VAL A 47 -13.27 8.65 2.01
C VAL A 47 -13.05 9.90 1.18
N VAL A 48 -12.75 9.75 -0.11
CA VAL A 48 -12.53 10.89 -1.02
C VAL A 48 -13.81 11.70 -1.21
N ALA A 49 -14.96 11.07 -1.35
CA ALA A 49 -16.26 11.74 -1.44
C ALA A 49 -16.59 12.57 -0.20
N SER A 50 -16.03 12.23 0.96
CA SER A 50 -16.14 13.03 2.20
C SER A 50 -15.15 14.20 2.29
N GLY A 51 -14.41 14.50 1.20
CA GLY A 51 -13.42 15.57 1.14
C GLY A 51 -12.09 15.26 1.85
N ARG A 52 -11.79 13.99 2.08
CA ARG A 52 -10.56 13.54 2.77
C ARG A 52 -9.61 12.83 1.83
N VAL A 53 -8.33 12.81 2.19
CA VAL A 53 -7.31 12.00 1.51
C VAL A 53 -7.48 10.54 1.90
N ALA A 54 -7.50 9.65 0.90
CA ALA A 54 -7.48 8.21 1.12
C ALA A 54 -6.05 7.68 0.99
N ILE A 55 -5.55 7.03 2.04
CA ILE A 55 -4.27 6.31 2.03
C ILE A 55 -4.59 4.82 1.94
N LEU A 56 -4.12 4.15 0.88
CA LEU A 56 -4.25 2.73 0.66
C LEU A 56 -2.93 2.06 1.05
N ASP A 57 -2.93 1.38 2.19
CA ASP A 57 -1.76 0.66 2.73
C ASP A 57 -1.82 -0.81 2.34
N GLY A 58 -0.86 -1.23 1.53
CA GLY A 58 -0.72 -2.58 1.04
C GLY A 58 0.54 -2.72 0.19
N THR A 59 0.83 -3.94 -0.26
CA THR A 59 2.04 -4.21 -1.03
C THR A 59 1.99 -3.70 -2.46
N PHE A 60 0.81 -3.64 -3.09
CA PHE A 60 0.60 -3.19 -4.48
C PHE A 60 1.64 -3.75 -5.46
N LEU A 61 1.99 -5.03 -5.28
CA LEU A 61 3.06 -5.69 -6.04
C LEU A 61 2.75 -5.85 -7.51
N LEU A 62 1.48 -6.09 -7.84
CA LEU A 62 1.07 -6.36 -9.21
C LEU A 62 0.54 -5.08 -9.88
N ARG A 63 0.82 -4.94 -11.17
CA ARG A 63 0.43 -3.79 -11.96
C ARG A 63 -1.08 -3.51 -11.87
N TRP A 64 -1.92 -4.53 -11.99
CA TRP A 64 -3.38 -4.36 -11.96
C TRP A 64 -3.90 -3.76 -10.64
N GLN A 65 -3.22 -4.02 -9.52
CA GLN A 65 -3.58 -3.45 -8.20
C GLN A 65 -3.37 -1.93 -8.20
N ARG A 66 -2.26 -1.49 -8.77
CA ARG A 66 -1.92 -0.07 -8.90
C ARG A 66 -2.82 0.64 -9.92
N ASP A 67 -3.11 -0.02 -11.05
CA ASP A 67 -4.01 0.49 -12.08
C ASP A 67 -5.44 0.65 -11.55
N LEU A 68 -5.91 -0.23 -10.66
CA LEU A 68 -7.21 -0.12 -10.02
C LEU A 68 -7.32 1.17 -9.19
N ALA A 69 -6.32 1.44 -8.35
CA ALA A 69 -6.27 2.66 -7.54
C ALA A 69 -6.12 3.93 -8.39
N ARG A 70 -5.26 3.88 -9.43
CA ARG A 70 -5.07 4.99 -10.38
C ARG A 70 -6.38 5.30 -11.14
N SER A 71 -7.07 4.28 -11.63
CA SER A 71 -8.34 4.43 -12.33
C SER A 71 -9.43 5.01 -11.44
N LEU A 72 -9.46 4.63 -10.17
CA LEU A 72 -10.36 5.22 -9.18
C LEU A 72 -10.10 6.73 -9.03
N ALA A 73 -8.84 7.13 -8.82
CA ALA A 73 -8.49 8.54 -8.67
C ALA A 73 -8.83 9.36 -9.93
N ALA A 74 -8.54 8.82 -11.11
CA ALA A 74 -8.89 9.46 -12.38
C ALA A 74 -10.41 9.63 -12.54
N GLY A 75 -11.19 8.60 -12.21
CA GLY A 75 -12.67 8.66 -12.25
C GLY A 75 -13.26 9.65 -11.26
N LEU A 76 -12.61 9.87 -10.12
CA LEU A 76 -12.99 10.86 -9.11
C LEU A 76 -12.42 12.26 -9.41
N ARG A 77 -11.53 12.39 -10.39
CA ARG A 77 -10.82 13.63 -10.75
C ARG A 77 -10.03 14.21 -9.56
N VAL A 78 -9.35 13.35 -8.81
CA VAL A 78 -8.49 13.75 -7.70
C VAL A 78 -7.03 13.42 -7.98
N PRO A 79 -6.08 14.16 -7.38
CA PRO A 79 -4.67 13.83 -7.48
C PRO A 79 -4.37 12.40 -6.97
N PHE A 80 -3.31 11.80 -7.53
CA PHE A 80 -2.88 10.46 -7.20
C PHE A 80 -1.36 10.41 -7.02
N ALA A 81 -0.90 9.63 -6.06
CA ALA A 81 0.52 9.35 -5.86
C ALA A 81 0.75 7.89 -5.44
N ILE A 82 1.83 7.30 -5.91
CA ILE A 82 2.37 6.02 -5.48
C ILE A 82 3.56 6.31 -4.57
N LEU A 83 3.44 6.01 -3.28
CA LEU A 83 4.57 6.07 -2.35
C LEU A 83 5.35 4.76 -2.45
N ALA A 84 6.46 4.77 -3.19
CA ALA A 84 7.29 3.60 -3.39
C ALA A 84 8.33 3.50 -2.26
N PHE A 85 8.00 2.70 -1.24
CA PHE A 85 8.90 2.45 -0.11
C PHE A 85 9.90 1.36 -0.49
N GLU A 86 11.16 1.71 -0.55
CA GLU A 86 12.26 0.80 -0.83
C GLU A 86 13.12 0.60 0.41
N ALA A 87 13.50 -0.64 0.67
CA ALA A 87 14.41 -1.01 1.75
C ALA A 87 15.32 -2.15 1.30
N ARG A 88 16.52 -2.20 1.90
CA ARG A 88 17.43 -3.33 1.68
C ARG A 88 16.83 -4.64 2.19
N PRO A 89 17.12 -5.78 1.55
CA PRO A 89 16.58 -7.07 1.95
C PRO A 89 16.80 -7.41 3.43
N GLU A 90 17.95 -7.00 4.00
CA GLU A 90 18.28 -7.22 5.40
C GLU A 90 17.32 -6.45 6.33
N THR A 91 16.99 -5.22 5.98
CA THR A 91 16.04 -4.39 6.73
C THR A 91 14.65 -5.00 6.70
N LEU A 92 14.19 -5.47 5.53
CA LEU A 92 12.90 -6.14 5.40
C LEU A 92 12.83 -7.40 6.27
N ARG A 93 13.87 -8.26 6.20
CA ARG A 93 13.96 -9.48 7.04
C ARG A 93 13.91 -9.14 8.53
N ARG A 94 14.73 -8.20 8.97
CA ARG A 94 14.77 -7.76 10.37
C ARG A 94 13.41 -7.26 10.86
N ARG A 95 12.70 -6.46 10.04
CA ARG A 95 11.38 -5.92 10.38
C ARG A 95 10.31 -7.02 10.47
N ILE A 96 10.34 -7.98 9.56
CA ILE A 96 9.43 -9.13 9.60
C ILE A 96 9.63 -9.93 10.88
N LEU A 97 10.88 -10.25 11.23
CA LEU A 97 11.18 -10.99 12.45
C LEU A 97 10.73 -10.23 13.72
N ALA A 98 11.03 -8.93 13.79
CA ALA A 98 10.61 -8.11 14.92
C ALA A 98 9.08 -8.05 15.06
N ARG A 99 8.36 -7.89 13.94
CA ARG A 99 6.90 -7.87 13.89
C ARG A 99 6.29 -9.22 14.29
N SER A 100 6.87 -10.32 13.82
CA SER A 100 6.42 -11.67 14.19
C SER A 100 6.54 -11.93 15.69
N LEU A 101 7.61 -11.42 16.33
CA LEU A 101 7.79 -11.52 17.78
C LEU A 101 6.78 -10.66 18.56
N ALA A 102 6.42 -9.49 18.04
CA ALA A 102 5.45 -8.60 18.67
C ALA A 102 4.01 -9.13 18.61
N GLY A 103 3.66 -9.93 17.59
CA GLY A 103 2.39 -10.66 17.49
C GLY A 103 1.12 -9.81 17.34
N SER A 104 1.24 -8.49 17.20
CA SER A 104 0.11 -7.53 17.24
C SER A 104 -0.25 -6.91 15.87
N ASP A 105 0.43 -7.29 14.81
CA ASP A 105 0.19 -6.72 13.46
C ASP A 105 -0.90 -7.50 12.69
N ALA A 106 -1.63 -6.76 11.85
CA ALA A 106 -2.62 -7.36 10.95
C ALA A 106 -1.99 -8.19 9.83
N SER A 107 -0.74 -7.91 9.44
CA SER A 107 -0.02 -8.65 8.42
C SER A 107 0.50 -9.99 8.95
N GLU A 108 0.28 -11.04 8.19
CA GLU A 108 0.79 -12.40 8.45
C GLU A 108 2.04 -12.74 7.63
N ALA A 109 2.58 -11.74 6.90
CA ALA A 109 3.74 -11.96 6.04
C ALA A 109 4.97 -12.40 6.87
N ASP A 110 5.51 -13.54 6.50
CA ASP A 110 6.74 -14.12 7.01
C ASP A 110 7.89 -14.02 5.96
N LEU A 111 9.01 -14.67 6.23
CA LEU A 111 10.16 -14.67 5.32
C LEU A 111 9.89 -15.42 4.01
N ALA A 112 9.03 -16.44 3.99
CA ALA A 112 8.66 -17.15 2.78
C ALA A 112 7.77 -16.27 1.89
N VAL A 113 6.81 -15.56 2.50
CA VAL A 113 6.00 -14.55 1.81
C VAL A 113 6.88 -13.45 1.22
N LEU A 114 7.87 -12.92 1.97
CA LEU A 114 8.80 -11.92 1.46
C LEU A 114 9.56 -12.44 0.23
N ALA A 115 10.13 -13.64 0.31
CA ALA A 115 10.89 -14.23 -0.80
C ALA A 115 10.01 -14.36 -2.05
N HIS A 116 8.77 -14.83 -1.90
CA HIS A 116 7.80 -14.95 -2.98
C HIS A 116 7.47 -13.57 -3.58
N GLN A 117 7.19 -12.57 -2.75
CA GLN A 117 6.86 -11.21 -3.19
C GLN A 117 7.99 -10.56 -3.99
N LEU A 118 9.25 -10.78 -3.60
CA LEU A 118 10.41 -10.24 -4.33
C LEU A 118 10.57 -10.84 -5.73
N THR A 119 10.10 -12.06 -5.95
CA THR A 119 10.19 -12.75 -7.26
C THR A 119 8.98 -12.55 -8.15
N THR A 120 7.82 -12.20 -7.57
CA THR A 120 6.54 -12.14 -8.31
C THR A 120 6.04 -10.72 -8.54
N ARG A 121 6.74 -9.71 -8.03
CA ARG A 121 6.33 -8.32 -8.21
C ARG A 121 6.49 -7.85 -9.65
N ASP A 122 5.51 -7.11 -10.14
CA ASP A 122 5.64 -6.33 -11.38
C ASP A 122 6.43 -5.05 -11.10
N PRO A 123 7.53 -4.78 -11.81
CA PRO A 123 8.25 -3.52 -11.65
C PRO A 123 7.33 -2.33 -11.99
N LEU A 124 7.66 -1.17 -11.44
CA LEU A 124 7.00 0.08 -11.81
C LEU A 124 7.28 0.39 -13.28
N GLY A 125 6.21 0.56 -14.05
CA GLY A 125 6.31 0.90 -15.47
C GLY A 125 6.70 2.37 -15.69
N SER A 126 7.28 2.69 -16.84
CA SER A 126 7.69 4.06 -17.19
C SER A 126 6.50 5.04 -17.15
N ASP A 127 5.30 4.59 -17.48
CA ASP A 127 4.08 5.38 -17.43
C ASP A 127 3.55 5.60 -15.98
N GLU A 128 4.03 4.79 -15.02
CA GLU A 128 3.71 4.96 -13.60
C GLU A 128 4.64 5.97 -12.92
N MET A 129 5.86 6.18 -13.44
CA MET A 129 6.89 7.00 -12.80
C MET A 129 6.45 8.44 -12.54
N ARG A 130 5.56 8.99 -13.36
CA ARG A 130 4.98 10.31 -13.12
C ARG A 130 4.17 10.42 -11.83
N ASP A 131 3.65 9.29 -11.32
CA ASP A 131 2.83 9.22 -10.10
C ASP A 131 3.65 8.76 -8.89
N VAL A 132 4.90 8.33 -9.11
CA VAL A 132 5.78 7.77 -8.07
C VAL A 132 6.46 8.87 -7.26
N VAL A 133 6.45 8.70 -5.95
CA VAL A 133 7.34 9.36 -4.99
C VAL A 133 8.14 8.28 -4.30
N ALA A 134 9.46 8.30 -4.52
CA ALA A 134 10.38 7.34 -3.90
C ALA A 134 10.56 7.67 -2.41
N CYS A 135 10.44 6.65 -1.57
CA CYS A 135 10.58 6.77 -0.12
C CYS A 135 11.65 5.79 0.37
N ASP A 136 12.72 6.32 0.98
CA ASP A 136 13.75 5.49 1.59
C ASP A 136 13.23 4.90 2.92
N ALA A 137 12.87 3.63 2.88
CA ALA A 137 12.42 2.93 4.08
C ALA A 137 13.58 2.44 4.95
N ASP A 138 14.83 2.57 4.56
CA ASP A 138 16.01 2.34 5.42
C ASP A 138 16.32 3.55 6.32
N ALA A 139 15.81 4.73 5.95
CA ALA A 139 15.98 5.94 6.75
C ALA A 139 15.43 5.78 8.17
N PRO A 140 16.02 6.47 9.16
CA PRO A 140 15.49 6.47 10.53
C PRO A 140 14.03 6.93 10.58
N LEU A 141 13.20 6.24 11.36
CA LEU A 141 11.78 6.58 11.49
C LEU A 141 11.55 8.05 11.91
N ALA A 142 12.48 8.65 12.65
CA ALA A 142 12.41 10.06 13.04
C ALA A 142 12.31 11.00 11.82
N GLN A 143 12.90 10.66 10.69
CA GLN A 143 12.80 11.46 9.47
C GLN A 143 11.37 11.48 8.88
N ALA A 144 10.56 10.45 9.13
CA ALA A 144 9.17 10.44 8.69
C ALA A 144 8.29 11.48 9.41
N PHE A 145 8.78 12.06 10.52
CA PHE A 145 8.11 13.15 11.22
C PHE A 145 8.56 14.55 10.75
N ASP A 146 9.59 14.62 9.88
CA ASP A 146 10.01 15.87 9.26
C ASP A 146 9.04 16.23 8.12
N PRO A 147 8.36 17.39 8.17
CA PRO A 147 7.49 17.84 7.08
C PRO A 147 8.19 17.94 5.72
N GLU A 148 9.50 18.20 5.69
CA GLU A 148 10.25 18.28 4.44
C GLU A 148 10.43 16.93 3.73
N ALA A 149 10.45 15.82 4.47
CA ALA A 149 10.48 14.49 3.88
C ALA A 149 9.24 14.19 3.01
N TRP A 150 8.16 14.96 3.18
CA TRP A 150 6.90 14.81 2.45
C TRP A 150 6.64 15.93 1.43
N ARG A 151 7.67 16.73 1.09
CA ARG A 151 7.53 17.85 0.15
C ARG A 151 6.97 17.37 -1.20
N ASP A 152 7.59 16.36 -1.80
CA ASP A 152 7.20 15.85 -3.12
C ASP A 152 5.77 15.28 -3.12
N VAL A 153 5.36 14.66 -2.01
CA VAL A 153 3.98 14.19 -1.84
C VAL A 153 3.02 15.36 -1.77
N ARG A 154 3.35 16.40 -1.00
CA ARG A 154 2.51 17.61 -0.90
C ARG A 154 2.38 18.30 -2.25
N GLU A 155 3.47 18.52 -2.96
CA GLU A 155 3.48 19.17 -4.27
C GLU A 155 2.65 18.39 -5.29
N ARG A 156 2.66 17.05 -5.22
CA ARG A 156 1.90 16.20 -6.13
C ARG A 156 0.41 16.19 -5.82
N LEU A 157 0.04 16.13 -4.54
CA LEU A 157 -1.36 16.05 -4.13
C LEU A 157 -2.03 17.42 -4.03
N TRP A 158 -1.25 18.46 -3.76
CA TRP A 158 -1.69 19.85 -3.68
C TRP A 158 -0.73 20.76 -4.46
N PRO A 159 -0.72 20.63 -5.79
CA PRO A 159 0.12 21.53 -6.59
C PRO A 159 -0.29 22.96 -6.27
N SER A 160 0.69 23.78 -5.88
CA SER A 160 0.47 25.20 -5.73
C SER A 160 -0.13 25.67 -7.06
N SER A 161 -1.35 26.19 -7.03
CA SER A 161 -1.94 26.81 -8.21
C SER A 161 -0.94 27.88 -8.67
N ALA A 162 -0.34 27.69 -9.85
CA ALA A 162 0.34 28.77 -10.52
C ALA A 162 -0.63 29.96 -10.50
N GLY A 163 -0.23 31.07 -9.92
CA GLY A 163 -1.07 32.27 -9.82
C GLY A 163 -1.64 32.59 -11.20
N PRO A 164 -2.80 33.26 -11.23
CA PRO A 164 -3.41 33.63 -12.49
C PRO A 164 -2.41 34.45 -13.31
N ALA A 165 -2.19 34.02 -14.55
CA ALA A 165 -1.45 34.78 -15.55
C ALA A 165 -2.22 36.07 -15.90
#